data_911b4a1b141ec1b6be3f7754efb482f8
#
_entry.id   911b4a1b141ec1b6be3f7754efb482f8
#
_cell.length_a   1.000
_cell.length_b   1.000
_cell.length_c   1.000
_cell.angle_alpha   90.00
_cell.angle_beta   90.00
_cell.angle_gamma   90.00
#
_symmetry.space_group_name_H-M   'P 1'
#
loop_
_entity.id
_entity.type
_entity.pdbx_description
1 polymer ?
#
loop_
_entity_poly.entity_id
_entity_poly.type
_entity_poly.pdbx_seq_one_letter_code
_entity_poly.pdbx_strand_id
1 'polypeptide(L)'
;MKERNYKIKQVANENVLQIYLYGEIEPGYLDCWGYYYGSTTSAEYIRKAVDKAGAISSIELYINSVGGYVDEGVAIYNLLKRQNVPVTAYIDGMACSIASVVAMAADKIIMPSNTTMMIHHAIGACYGNAKEHREYAEQLDKISEASTNSYLVHAGDKLTRETLEPLLDAETFLTAQEALELGLCDEILDPVDLTDSKEVVEQAEQRKNPKAKQAAAELTKMLGKKPPQESNTTQHEKDSFDFFETFFKNKNYL
;
A
#
# COMPACT_ATOMS: atom_id res chain seq x y z
N MET A 1 3.39 25.63 6.97
CA MET A 1 3.10 24.21 7.33
C MET A 1 4.18 23.72 8.27
N LYS A 2 3.84 23.10 9.40
CA LYS A 2 4.86 22.49 10.26
C LYS A 2 5.37 21.23 9.51
N GLU A 3 6.67 21.19 9.25
CA GLU A 3 7.34 19.98 8.76
C GLU A 3 7.02 18.82 9.70
N ARG A 4 6.37 17.79 9.16
CA ARG A 4 6.26 16.50 9.86
C ARG A 4 7.62 15.81 9.72
N ASN A 5 8.51 16.07 10.67
CA ASN A 5 9.82 15.41 10.72
C ASN A 5 9.63 13.95 11.14
N TYR A 6 9.40 13.07 10.17
CA TYR A 6 9.56 11.64 10.37
C TYR A 6 11.04 11.33 10.40
N LYS A 7 11.54 10.91 11.56
CA LYS A 7 12.98 10.66 11.76
C LYS A 7 13.22 9.17 11.68
N ILE A 8 14.15 8.77 10.81
CA ILE A 8 14.78 7.45 10.94
C ILE A 8 15.50 7.43 12.29
N LYS A 9 15.21 6.43 13.11
CA LYS A 9 15.79 6.28 14.44
C LYS A 9 16.56 4.97 14.48
N GLN A 10 17.73 5.01 15.10
CA GLN A 10 18.41 3.81 15.58
C GLN A 10 18.12 3.67 17.07
N VAL A 11 17.55 2.53 17.46
CA VAL A 11 17.31 2.22 18.87
C VAL A 11 18.62 1.75 19.50
N ALA A 12 19.20 2.56 20.36
CA ALA A 12 20.58 2.43 20.82
C ALA A 12 20.93 1.10 21.54
N ASN A 13 19.93 0.35 22.04
CA ASN A 13 20.17 -0.87 22.79
C ASN A 13 19.98 -2.19 22.02
N GLU A 14 19.45 -2.14 20.76
CA GLU A 14 19.09 -3.35 20.02
C GLU A 14 19.71 -3.39 18.60
N ASN A 15 20.46 -2.37 18.21
CA ASN A 15 21.01 -2.20 16.84
C ASN A 15 19.94 -2.32 15.75
N VAL A 16 18.69 -1.93 16.04
CA VAL A 16 17.57 -1.93 15.11
C VAL A 16 17.50 -0.58 14.39
N LEU A 17 17.42 -0.60 13.07
CA LEU A 17 17.17 0.58 12.26
C LEU A 17 15.67 0.71 11.99
N GLN A 18 15.03 1.75 12.53
CA GLN A 18 13.62 2.06 12.26
C GLN A 18 13.53 3.08 11.12
N ILE A 19 12.82 2.71 10.05
CA ILE A 19 12.56 3.54 8.88
C ILE A 19 11.06 3.84 8.82
N TYR A 20 10.70 5.12 8.78
CA TYR A 20 9.31 5.57 8.66
C TYR A 20 9.06 6.11 7.25
N LEU A 21 8.32 5.35 6.44
CA LEU A 21 7.90 5.71 5.08
C LEU A 21 6.46 6.25 5.14
N TYR A 22 6.35 7.54 5.55
CA TYR A 22 5.08 8.20 5.76
C TYR A 22 4.90 9.35 4.76
N GLY A 23 3.73 9.35 4.11
CA GLY A 23 3.40 10.32 3.07
C GLY A 23 3.73 9.82 1.65
N GLU A 24 3.85 10.73 0.70
CA GLU A 24 4.16 10.42 -0.69
C GLU A 24 5.63 9.99 -0.83
N ILE A 25 5.89 8.97 -1.63
CA ILE A 25 7.26 8.57 -2.01
C ILE A 25 7.70 9.47 -3.14
N GLU A 26 8.67 10.34 -2.88
CA GLU A 26 9.10 11.36 -3.82
C GLU A 26 10.61 11.64 -3.75
N PRO A 27 11.26 11.97 -4.88
CA PRO A 27 12.65 12.43 -4.88
C PRO A 27 12.78 13.79 -4.19
N GLY A 28 13.99 14.14 -3.79
CA GLY A 28 14.29 15.52 -3.47
C GLY A 28 14.18 16.39 -4.74
N TYR A 29 13.89 17.68 -4.58
CA TYR A 29 13.76 18.61 -5.71
C TYR A 29 14.65 19.85 -5.54
N LEU A 30 14.97 20.47 -6.67
CA LEU A 30 15.61 21.79 -6.73
C LEU A 30 14.53 22.84 -6.96
N ASP A 31 14.54 23.91 -6.19
CA ASP A 31 13.69 25.07 -6.47
C ASP A 31 14.25 25.92 -7.61
N CYS A 32 13.48 26.92 -8.02
CA CYS A 32 13.88 27.83 -9.12
C CYS A 32 15.10 28.71 -8.80
N TRP A 33 15.55 28.73 -7.56
CA TRP A 33 16.77 29.42 -7.11
C TRP A 33 17.98 28.47 -6.95
N GLY A 34 17.78 27.17 -7.22
CA GLY A 34 18.82 26.16 -7.12
C GLY A 34 19.05 25.61 -5.71
N TYR A 35 18.14 25.85 -4.77
CA TYR A 35 18.20 25.22 -3.45
C TYR A 35 17.61 23.81 -3.53
N TYR A 36 18.37 22.83 -3.02
CA TYR A 36 17.93 21.44 -2.96
C TYR A 36 17.11 21.16 -1.69
N TYR A 37 15.92 20.65 -1.87
CA TYR A 37 15.05 20.16 -0.81
C TYR A 37 14.98 18.63 -0.88
N GLY A 38 15.61 17.97 0.10
CA GLY A 38 15.56 16.51 0.20
C GLY A 38 14.22 16.02 0.72
N SER A 39 13.65 14.98 0.11
CA SER A 39 12.52 14.28 0.68
C SER A 39 13.01 13.20 1.65
N THR A 40 12.31 13.05 2.79
CA THR A 40 12.56 12.00 3.79
C THR A 40 12.06 10.62 3.34
N THR A 41 11.29 10.57 2.26
CA THR A 41 10.76 9.36 1.62
C THR A 41 11.50 8.99 0.34
N SER A 42 12.57 9.71 -0.01
CA SER A 42 13.40 9.40 -1.17
C SER A 42 14.33 8.21 -0.91
N ALA A 43 14.63 7.48 -1.97
CA ALA A 43 15.60 6.39 -1.94
C ALA A 43 16.98 6.85 -1.45
N GLU A 44 17.40 8.05 -1.85
CA GLU A 44 18.69 8.63 -1.43
C GLU A 44 18.72 8.93 0.07
N TYR A 45 17.62 9.43 0.65
CA TYR A 45 17.54 9.68 2.09
C TYR A 45 17.62 8.37 2.89
N ILE A 46 16.86 7.35 2.46
CA ILE A 46 16.85 6.02 3.11
C ILE A 46 18.24 5.36 2.96
N ARG A 47 18.85 5.43 1.78
CA ARG A 47 20.21 4.93 1.55
C ARG A 47 21.23 5.54 2.52
N LYS A 48 21.23 6.86 2.65
CA LYS A 48 22.11 7.56 3.60
C LYS A 48 21.89 7.15 5.05
N ALA A 49 20.64 6.89 5.40
CA ALA A 49 20.30 6.45 6.75
C ALA A 49 20.81 5.03 7.04
N VAL A 50 20.67 4.12 6.08
CA VAL A 50 21.21 2.75 6.17
C VAL A 50 22.74 2.80 6.26
N ASP A 51 23.41 3.57 5.37
CA ASP A 51 24.88 3.72 5.39
C ASP A 51 25.37 4.29 6.73
N LYS A 52 24.64 5.25 7.30
CA LYS A 52 24.99 5.89 8.58
C LYS A 52 24.76 4.99 9.79
N ALA A 53 23.79 4.09 9.73
CA ALA A 53 23.47 3.21 10.84
C ALA A 53 24.58 2.23 11.17
N GLY A 54 25.43 1.89 10.19
CA GLY A 54 26.55 0.97 10.38
C GLY A 54 26.10 -0.47 10.62
N ALA A 55 26.66 -1.14 11.61
CA ALA A 55 26.28 -2.52 11.95
C ALA A 55 24.91 -2.54 12.65
N ILE A 56 23.91 -3.03 11.97
CA ILE A 56 22.54 -3.23 12.48
C ILE A 56 22.21 -4.71 12.52
N SER A 57 21.29 -5.11 13.40
CA SER A 57 20.81 -6.48 13.55
C SER A 57 19.51 -6.75 12.80
N SER A 58 18.69 -5.70 12.55
CA SER A 58 17.43 -5.77 11.82
C SER A 58 16.98 -4.39 11.36
N ILE A 59 16.02 -4.39 10.42
CA ILE A 59 15.33 -3.19 9.95
C ILE A 59 13.84 -3.34 10.25
N GLU A 60 13.24 -2.32 10.85
CA GLU A 60 11.80 -2.16 10.99
C GLU A 60 11.34 -1.03 10.06
N LEU A 61 10.49 -1.37 9.10
CA LEU A 61 9.93 -0.45 8.11
C LEU A 61 8.48 -0.15 8.45
N TYR A 62 8.18 1.05 8.87
CA TYR A 62 6.83 1.52 9.17
C TYR A 62 6.26 2.27 7.98
N ILE A 63 5.11 1.83 7.46
CA ILE A 63 4.52 2.36 6.22
C ILE A 63 3.15 2.98 6.51
N ASN A 64 2.99 4.24 6.11
CA ASN A 64 1.71 4.94 5.99
C ASN A 64 1.80 5.89 4.79
N SER A 65 1.59 5.33 3.58
CA SER A 65 1.91 6.00 2.32
C SER A 65 0.88 5.70 1.24
N VAL A 66 0.55 6.74 0.49
CA VAL A 66 -0.29 6.66 -0.73
C VAL A 66 0.50 6.17 -1.95
N GLY A 67 1.82 5.95 -1.83
CA GLY A 67 2.70 5.68 -2.95
C GLY A 67 3.35 6.94 -3.49
N GLY A 68 3.63 6.98 -4.78
CA GLY A 68 4.29 8.12 -5.44
C GLY A 68 5.16 7.69 -6.62
N TYR A 69 6.40 8.16 -6.70
CA TYR A 69 7.32 7.90 -7.80
C TYR A 69 7.79 6.44 -7.82
N VAL A 70 7.52 5.76 -8.95
CA VAL A 70 7.80 4.32 -9.09
C VAL A 70 9.29 4.02 -9.00
N ASP A 71 10.14 4.83 -9.62
CA ASP A 71 11.59 4.69 -9.61
C ASP A 71 12.18 4.81 -8.20
N GLU A 72 11.70 5.76 -7.40
CA GLU A 72 12.07 5.91 -6.00
C GLU A 72 11.67 4.67 -5.19
N GLY A 73 10.43 4.22 -5.32
CA GLY A 73 9.95 3.04 -4.59
C GLY A 73 10.67 1.75 -4.98
N VAL A 74 10.93 1.53 -6.27
CA VAL A 74 11.73 0.38 -6.73
C VAL A 74 13.18 0.48 -6.23
N ALA A 75 13.76 1.67 -6.18
CA ALA A 75 15.10 1.87 -5.61
C ALA A 75 15.14 1.54 -4.11
N ILE A 76 14.10 1.94 -3.35
CA ILE A 76 13.96 1.59 -1.92
C ILE A 76 13.78 0.07 -1.76
N TYR A 77 12.90 -0.55 -2.53
CA TYR A 77 12.72 -2.01 -2.52
C TYR A 77 14.05 -2.74 -2.69
N ASN A 78 14.80 -2.39 -3.75
CA ASN A 78 16.08 -3.03 -4.04
C ASN A 78 17.16 -2.71 -2.99
N LEU A 79 17.13 -1.53 -2.39
CA LEU A 79 18.02 -1.17 -1.28
C LEU A 79 17.78 -2.08 -0.07
N LEU A 80 16.52 -2.29 0.31
CA LEU A 80 16.15 -3.14 1.44
C LEU A 80 16.47 -4.61 1.15
N LYS A 81 16.16 -5.12 -0.05
CA LYS A 81 16.48 -6.49 -0.45
C LYS A 81 17.98 -6.83 -0.44
N ARG A 82 18.85 -5.83 -0.59
CA ARG A 82 20.31 -6.03 -0.51
C ARG A 82 20.86 -6.03 0.91
N GLN A 83 20.04 -5.77 1.93
CA GLN A 83 20.51 -5.84 3.32
C GLN A 83 20.65 -7.30 3.74
N ASN A 84 21.72 -7.60 4.50
CA ASN A 84 21.99 -8.94 5.04
C ASN A 84 21.41 -9.11 6.45
N VAL A 85 20.35 -8.39 6.78
CA VAL A 85 19.66 -8.42 8.06
C VAL A 85 18.16 -8.55 7.83
N PRO A 86 17.42 -9.15 8.77
CA PRO A 86 15.96 -9.26 8.67
C PRO A 86 15.28 -7.89 8.53
N VAL A 87 14.31 -7.81 7.63
CA VAL A 87 13.47 -6.63 7.43
C VAL A 87 12.03 -6.98 7.77
N THR A 88 11.43 -6.27 8.71
CA THR A 88 10.01 -6.40 9.05
C THR A 88 9.27 -5.12 8.67
N ALA A 89 8.23 -5.23 7.87
CA ALA A 89 7.36 -4.11 7.53
C ALA A 89 6.09 -4.12 8.39
N TYR A 90 5.75 -2.95 8.91
CA TYR A 90 4.50 -2.69 9.64
C TYR A 90 3.67 -1.70 8.84
N ILE A 91 2.43 -2.05 8.50
CA ILE A 91 1.51 -1.13 7.82
C ILE A 91 0.73 -0.37 8.87
N ASP A 92 1.14 0.88 9.15
CA ASP A 92 0.56 1.69 10.25
C ASP A 92 -0.79 2.34 9.89
N GLY A 93 -1.10 2.46 8.61
CA GLY A 93 -2.36 3.00 8.10
C GLY A 93 -2.69 2.42 6.74
N MET A 94 -1.90 2.78 5.75
CA MET A 94 -2.04 2.25 4.39
C MET A 94 -0.70 2.03 3.71
N ALA A 95 -0.66 1.05 2.81
CA ALA A 95 0.42 0.87 1.84
C ALA A 95 -0.18 0.83 0.44
N CYS A 96 -0.22 1.98 -0.24
CA CYS A 96 -0.87 2.09 -1.55
C CYS A 96 0.16 2.21 -2.68
N SER A 97 -0.22 1.70 -3.87
CA SER A 97 0.59 1.87 -5.09
C SER A 97 2.03 1.39 -4.86
N ILE A 98 3.02 2.19 -5.26
CA ILE A 98 4.43 1.82 -5.10
C ILE A 98 4.87 1.60 -3.64
N ALA A 99 4.14 2.12 -2.64
CA ALA A 99 4.41 1.83 -1.24
C ALA A 99 4.10 0.37 -0.88
N SER A 100 3.11 -0.25 -1.52
CA SER A 100 2.83 -1.69 -1.36
C SER A 100 3.95 -2.54 -1.97
N VAL A 101 4.52 -2.11 -3.10
CA VAL A 101 5.72 -2.74 -3.69
C VAL A 101 6.92 -2.65 -2.75
N VAL A 102 7.13 -1.48 -2.10
CA VAL A 102 8.19 -1.32 -1.10
C VAL A 102 8.00 -2.28 0.07
N ALA A 103 6.76 -2.49 0.53
CA ALA A 103 6.47 -3.46 1.59
C ALA A 103 6.92 -4.88 1.23
N MET A 104 6.79 -5.30 -0.05
CA MET A 104 7.24 -6.62 -0.53
C MET A 104 8.76 -6.83 -0.40
N ALA A 105 9.54 -5.80 -0.09
CA ALA A 105 10.95 -5.95 0.20
C ALA A 105 11.21 -6.61 1.57
N ALA A 106 10.26 -6.55 2.49
CA ALA A 106 10.40 -7.14 3.82
C ALA A 106 10.42 -8.68 3.77
N ASP A 107 11.04 -9.27 4.78
CA ASP A 107 10.99 -10.72 5.03
C ASP A 107 9.69 -11.09 5.75
N LYS A 108 9.09 -10.13 6.45
CA LYS A 108 7.82 -10.27 7.14
C LYS A 108 7.01 -8.97 7.05
N ILE A 109 5.74 -9.09 6.66
CA ILE A 109 4.79 -7.96 6.60
C ILE A 109 3.70 -8.17 7.63
N ILE A 110 3.51 -7.18 8.50
CA ILE A 110 2.51 -7.19 9.57
C ILE A 110 1.50 -6.08 9.31
N MET A 111 0.21 -6.44 9.27
CA MET A 111 -0.89 -5.50 9.08
C MET A 111 -1.83 -5.54 10.29
N PRO A 112 -2.02 -4.43 11.03
CA PRO A 112 -3.17 -4.32 11.92
C PRO A 112 -4.49 -4.52 11.17
N SER A 113 -5.51 -5.08 11.83
CA SER A 113 -6.79 -5.43 11.21
C SER A 113 -7.55 -4.24 10.61
N ASN A 114 -7.21 -3.02 11.02
CA ASN A 114 -7.82 -1.75 10.57
C ASN A 114 -6.99 -1.01 9.51
N THR A 115 -6.01 -1.67 8.89
CA THR A 115 -5.16 -1.09 7.85
C THR A 115 -5.50 -1.65 6.48
N THR A 116 -5.03 -0.97 5.42
CA THR A 116 -5.32 -1.34 4.04
C THR A 116 -4.06 -1.36 3.19
N MET A 117 -4.08 -2.20 2.16
CA MET A 117 -3.11 -2.17 1.07
C MET A 117 -3.86 -1.89 -0.23
N MET A 118 -3.27 -1.12 -1.16
CA MET A 118 -3.86 -0.89 -2.48
C MET A 118 -2.83 -1.17 -3.56
N ILE A 119 -3.24 -1.96 -4.54
CA ILE A 119 -2.41 -2.41 -5.65
C ILE A 119 -3.03 -2.00 -6.99
N HIS A 120 -2.20 -1.52 -7.90
CA HIS A 120 -2.59 -1.15 -9.26
C HIS A 120 -1.38 -1.11 -10.19
N HIS A 121 -1.62 -1.04 -11.49
CA HIS A 121 -0.59 -0.79 -12.48
C HIS A 121 0.02 0.61 -12.37
N ALA A 122 1.22 0.79 -12.92
CA ALA A 122 1.85 2.11 -12.98
C ALA A 122 1.00 3.06 -13.81
N ILE A 123 0.78 4.26 -13.29
CA ILE A 123 0.08 5.35 -13.98
C ILE A 123 1.05 6.47 -14.32
N GLY A 124 0.74 7.21 -15.36
CA GLY A 124 1.54 8.36 -15.75
C GLY A 124 0.83 9.22 -16.78
N ALA A 125 1.43 10.37 -17.09
CA ALA A 125 0.93 11.31 -18.08
C ALA A 125 1.96 11.50 -19.20
N CYS A 126 1.49 11.61 -20.43
CA CYS A 126 2.30 11.89 -21.60
C CYS A 126 1.67 13.01 -22.43
N TYR A 127 2.51 13.94 -22.87
CA TYR A 127 2.12 14.94 -23.85
C TYR A 127 2.84 14.64 -25.16
N GLY A 128 2.06 14.48 -26.26
CA GLY A 128 2.66 14.15 -27.55
C GLY A 128 1.61 13.80 -28.61
N ASN A 129 2.09 13.33 -29.77
CA ASN A 129 1.25 12.82 -30.85
C ASN A 129 0.83 11.36 -30.60
N ALA A 130 0.00 10.80 -31.47
CA ALA A 130 -0.53 9.44 -31.32
C ALA A 130 0.56 8.34 -31.26
N LYS A 131 1.72 8.56 -31.89
CA LYS A 131 2.84 7.61 -31.83
C LYS A 131 3.48 7.65 -30.44
N GLU A 132 3.78 8.83 -29.93
CA GLU A 132 4.39 9.05 -28.61
C GLU A 132 3.49 8.50 -27.48
N HIS A 133 2.15 8.67 -27.58
CA HIS A 133 1.22 8.07 -26.63
C HIS A 133 1.27 6.53 -26.62
N ARG A 134 1.40 5.88 -27.79
CA ARG A 134 1.54 4.41 -27.85
C ARG A 134 2.87 3.95 -27.25
N GLU A 135 3.96 4.63 -27.59
CA GLU A 135 5.28 4.32 -27.04
C GLU A 135 5.30 4.51 -25.52
N TYR A 136 4.61 5.52 -25.00
CA TYR A 136 4.48 5.74 -23.56
C TYR A 136 3.64 4.66 -22.88
N ALA A 137 2.54 4.22 -23.49
CA ALA A 137 1.75 3.10 -22.99
C ALA A 137 2.60 1.82 -22.86
N GLU A 138 3.39 1.49 -23.91
CA GLU A 138 4.30 0.34 -23.86
C GLU A 138 5.38 0.46 -22.76
N GLN A 139 5.80 1.69 -22.42
CA GLN A 139 6.71 1.92 -21.30
C GLN A 139 6.03 1.68 -19.95
N LEU A 140 4.78 2.15 -19.78
CA LEU A 140 4.00 1.91 -18.57
C LEU A 140 3.74 0.42 -18.35
N ASP A 141 3.46 -0.35 -19.41
CA ASP A 141 3.31 -1.80 -19.32
C ASP A 141 4.58 -2.47 -18.76
N LYS A 142 5.76 -2.07 -19.24
CA LYS A 142 7.03 -2.61 -18.76
C LYS A 142 7.32 -2.23 -17.32
N ILE A 143 6.98 -1.00 -16.91
CA ILE A 143 7.13 -0.51 -15.54
C ILE A 143 6.18 -1.30 -14.61
N SER A 144 4.94 -1.50 -15.05
CA SER A 144 3.95 -2.29 -14.33
C SER A 144 4.40 -3.73 -14.16
N GLU A 145 4.92 -4.36 -15.21
CA GLU A 145 5.44 -5.73 -15.15
C GLU A 145 6.59 -5.86 -14.13
N ALA A 146 7.51 -4.89 -14.10
CA ALA A 146 8.59 -4.89 -13.12
C ALA A 146 8.07 -4.82 -11.68
N SER A 147 7.06 -4.00 -11.42
CA SER A 147 6.42 -3.88 -10.10
C SER A 147 5.63 -5.14 -9.73
N THR A 148 4.90 -5.72 -10.68
CA THR A 148 4.14 -6.98 -10.54
C THR A 148 5.03 -8.13 -10.06
N ASN A 149 6.26 -8.23 -10.54
CA ASN A 149 7.20 -9.24 -10.12
C ASN A 149 7.53 -9.18 -8.62
N SER A 150 7.49 -8.00 -8.00
CA SER A 150 7.73 -7.85 -6.56
C SER A 150 6.65 -8.52 -5.72
N TYR A 151 5.38 -8.42 -6.12
CA TYR A 151 4.28 -9.12 -5.45
C TYR A 151 4.40 -10.63 -5.59
N LEU A 152 4.66 -11.12 -6.80
CA LEU A 152 4.78 -12.56 -7.07
C LEU A 152 5.96 -13.20 -6.32
N VAL A 153 7.10 -12.50 -6.24
CA VAL A 153 8.27 -12.98 -5.50
C VAL A 153 7.99 -13.06 -4.00
N HIS A 154 7.27 -12.08 -3.43
CA HIS A 154 6.95 -12.09 -2.00
C HIS A 154 5.88 -13.13 -1.67
N ALA A 155 4.79 -13.16 -2.41
CA ALA A 155 3.66 -14.06 -2.16
C ALA A 155 3.97 -15.55 -2.42
N GLY A 156 4.94 -15.83 -3.28
CA GLY A 156 5.31 -17.21 -3.67
C GLY A 156 4.14 -17.97 -4.27
N ASP A 157 3.90 -19.18 -3.79
CA ASP A 157 2.85 -20.08 -4.34
C ASP A 157 1.40 -19.62 -4.00
N LYS A 158 1.22 -18.60 -3.14
CA LYS A 158 -0.11 -18.11 -2.77
C LYS A 158 -0.74 -17.22 -3.85
N LEU A 159 0.06 -16.63 -4.73
CA LEU A 159 -0.41 -15.68 -5.73
C LEU A 159 0.18 -16.00 -7.10
N THR A 160 -0.69 -16.20 -8.09
CA THR A 160 -0.27 -16.35 -9.50
C THR A 160 -0.49 -15.06 -10.26
N ARG A 161 0.17 -14.92 -11.41
CA ARG A 161 -0.01 -13.78 -12.31
C ARG A 161 -1.48 -13.67 -12.77
N GLU A 162 -2.11 -14.80 -13.10
CA GLU A 162 -3.50 -14.85 -13.55
C GLU A 162 -4.49 -14.34 -12.49
N THR A 163 -4.15 -14.49 -11.20
CA THR A 163 -4.96 -13.97 -10.09
C THR A 163 -4.63 -12.50 -9.81
N LEU A 164 -3.37 -12.10 -9.96
CA LEU A 164 -2.90 -10.76 -9.62
C LEU A 164 -3.32 -9.70 -10.66
N GLU A 165 -3.19 -10.00 -11.96
CA GLU A 165 -3.47 -9.05 -13.04
C GLU A 165 -4.88 -8.42 -12.96
N PRO A 166 -5.97 -9.18 -12.76
CA PRO A 166 -7.29 -8.58 -12.60
C PRO A 166 -7.42 -7.66 -11.36
N LEU A 167 -6.64 -7.92 -10.30
CA LEU A 167 -6.64 -7.07 -9.11
C LEU A 167 -5.89 -5.76 -9.36
N LEU A 168 -4.81 -5.79 -10.15
CA LEU A 168 -4.08 -4.61 -10.56
C LEU A 168 -4.92 -3.74 -11.51
N ASP A 169 -5.58 -4.37 -12.50
CA ASP A 169 -6.50 -3.70 -13.44
C ASP A 169 -7.66 -3.00 -12.72
N ALA A 170 -8.15 -3.59 -11.64
CA ALA A 170 -9.27 -3.06 -10.86
C ALA A 170 -8.85 -2.04 -9.79
N GLU A 171 -7.56 -1.69 -9.69
CA GLU A 171 -7.03 -0.78 -8.66
C GLU A 171 -7.50 -1.18 -7.24
N THR A 172 -7.22 -2.43 -6.87
CA THR A 172 -7.87 -3.08 -5.74
C THR A 172 -7.34 -2.62 -4.39
N PHE A 173 -8.25 -2.19 -3.52
CA PHE A 173 -7.99 -2.04 -2.09
C PHE A 173 -8.19 -3.38 -1.39
N LEU A 174 -7.20 -3.77 -0.59
CA LEU A 174 -7.18 -5.01 0.18
C LEU A 174 -7.24 -4.69 1.67
N THR A 175 -8.13 -5.35 2.38
CA THR A 175 -8.08 -5.42 3.84
C THR A 175 -6.88 -6.27 4.28
N ALA A 176 -6.52 -6.21 5.56
CA ALA A 176 -5.45 -7.05 6.10
C ALA A 176 -5.73 -8.56 5.88
N GLN A 177 -7.01 -8.97 5.94
CA GLN A 177 -7.40 -10.36 5.72
C GLN A 177 -7.21 -10.79 4.24
N GLU A 178 -7.64 -9.98 3.29
CA GLU A 178 -7.47 -10.25 1.86
C GLU A 178 -5.99 -10.26 1.47
N ALA A 179 -5.20 -9.32 2.02
CA ALA A 179 -3.75 -9.30 1.81
C ALA A 179 -3.07 -10.57 2.35
N LEU A 180 -3.50 -11.08 3.52
CA LEU A 180 -2.99 -12.32 4.11
C LEU A 180 -3.34 -13.54 3.23
N GLU A 181 -4.56 -13.61 2.71
CA GLU A 181 -5.03 -14.69 1.83
C GLU A 181 -4.24 -14.73 0.52
N LEU A 182 -3.91 -13.57 -0.03
CA LEU A 182 -3.10 -13.42 -1.24
C LEU A 182 -1.58 -13.57 -1.01
N GLY A 183 -1.14 -13.67 0.25
CA GLY A 183 0.28 -13.73 0.59
C GLY A 183 1.02 -12.39 0.46
N LEU A 184 0.29 -11.27 0.44
CA LEU A 184 0.83 -9.91 0.44
C LEU A 184 0.98 -9.35 1.87
N CYS A 185 0.59 -10.13 2.87
CA CYS A 185 0.80 -9.92 4.29
C CYS A 185 1.08 -11.28 4.94
N ASP A 186 1.88 -11.30 6.00
CA ASP A 186 2.27 -12.52 6.70
C ASP A 186 1.55 -12.70 8.05
N GLU A 187 1.19 -11.59 8.68
CA GLU A 187 0.55 -11.59 10.00
C GLU A 187 -0.43 -10.42 10.14
N ILE A 188 -1.59 -10.72 10.74
CA ILE A 188 -2.54 -9.68 11.16
C ILE A 188 -2.36 -9.43 12.65
N LEU A 189 -2.04 -8.18 13.01
CA LEU A 189 -2.03 -7.75 14.39
C LEU A 189 -3.46 -7.46 14.85
N ASP A 190 -3.84 -7.98 16.03
CA ASP A 190 -5.19 -7.85 16.59
C ASP A 190 -6.30 -8.28 15.60
N PRO A 191 -6.28 -9.54 15.12
CA PRO A 191 -7.28 -10.00 14.17
C PRO A 191 -8.68 -9.93 14.81
N VAL A 192 -9.64 -9.37 14.06
CA VAL A 192 -11.03 -9.37 14.51
C VAL A 192 -11.58 -10.79 14.36
N ASP A 193 -11.96 -11.42 15.46
CA ASP A 193 -12.64 -12.72 15.43
C ASP A 193 -14.08 -12.54 14.95
N LEU A 194 -14.32 -12.85 13.67
CA LEU A 194 -15.62 -12.76 13.05
C LEU A 194 -16.58 -13.89 13.50
N THR A 195 -16.09 -14.90 14.22
CA THR A 195 -16.97 -15.96 14.77
C THR A 195 -17.86 -15.39 15.86
N ASP A 196 -17.37 -14.51 16.71
CA ASP A 196 -18.18 -13.82 17.72
C ASP A 196 -19.23 -12.88 17.07
N SER A 197 -18.99 -12.37 15.86
CA SER A 197 -19.96 -11.50 15.19
C SER A 197 -21.23 -12.25 14.77
N LYS A 198 -21.13 -13.55 14.45
CA LYS A 198 -22.32 -14.38 14.14
C LYS A 198 -23.19 -14.60 15.37
N GLU A 199 -22.59 -14.87 16.54
CA GLU A 199 -23.32 -15.00 17.79
C GLU A 199 -23.96 -13.67 18.22
N VAL A 200 -23.26 -12.54 18.03
CA VAL A 200 -23.81 -11.21 18.31
C VAL A 200 -24.97 -10.88 17.39
N VAL A 201 -24.91 -11.26 16.11
CA VAL A 201 -25.99 -11.08 15.15
C VAL A 201 -27.21 -11.95 15.53
N GLU A 202 -27.00 -13.23 15.87
CA GLU A 202 -28.06 -14.12 16.32
C GLU A 202 -28.70 -13.62 17.62
N GLN A 203 -27.91 -13.14 18.58
CA GLN A 203 -28.44 -12.53 19.81
C GLN A 203 -29.17 -11.21 19.55
N ALA A 204 -28.72 -10.39 18.59
CA ALA A 204 -29.38 -9.15 18.20
C ALA A 204 -30.74 -9.44 17.49
N GLU A 205 -30.84 -10.50 16.70
CA GLU A 205 -32.09 -10.93 16.07
C GLU A 205 -33.13 -11.41 17.09
N GLN A 206 -32.70 -11.96 18.22
CA GLN A 206 -33.57 -12.39 19.32
C GLN A 206 -34.06 -11.22 20.19
N ARG A 207 -33.45 -10.04 20.12
CA ARG A 207 -33.87 -8.85 20.86
C ARG A 207 -35.14 -8.27 20.25
N LYS A 208 -36.14 -7.96 21.09
CA LYS A 208 -37.42 -7.35 20.68
C LYS A 208 -37.32 -5.91 20.17
N ASN A 209 -36.10 -5.40 19.88
CA ASN A 209 -35.87 -4.07 19.39
C ASN A 209 -35.87 -4.02 17.85
N PRO A 210 -36.87 -3.36 17.21
CA PRO A 210 -36.99 -3.34 15.74
C PRO A 210 -35.77 -2.75 15.02
N LYS A 211 -35.11 -1.75 15.60
CA LYS A 211 -33.91 -1.12 15.03
C LYS A 211 -32.69 -2.07 15.07
N ALA A 212 -32.56 -2.85 16.15
CA ALA A 212 -31.50 -3.85 16.25
C ALA A 212 -31.73 -5.02 15.28
N LYS A 213 -33.00 -5.42 15.06
CA LYS A 213 -33.36 -6.43 14.03
C LYS A 213 -33.03 -5.96 12.61
N GLN A 214 -33.27 -4.68 12.29
CA GLN A 214 -33.00 -4.14 10.97
C GLN A 214 -31.47 -4.07 10.72
N ALA A 215 -30.70 -3.59 11.70
CA ALA A 215 -29.24 -3.55 11.62
C ALA A 215 -28.62 -4.96 11.51
N ALA A 216 -29.15 -5.93 12.28
CA ALA A 216 -28.70 -7.31 12.21
C ALA A 216 -29.00 -7.96 10.84
N ALA A 217 -30.17 -7.69 10.27
CA ALA A 217 -30.57 -8.19 8.95
C ALA A 217 -29.71 -7.57 7.82
N GLU A 218 -29.32 -6.30 7.95
CA GLU A 218 -28.37 -5.65 7.03
C GLU A 218 -26.97 -6.26 7.16
N LEU A 219 -26.48 -6.47 8.38
CA LEU A 219 -25.20 -7.11 8.65
C LEU A 219 -25.14 -8.54 8.09
N THR A 220 -26.20 -9.33 8.30
CA THR A 220 -26.32 -10.69 7.76
C THR A 220 -26.33 -10.69 6.22
N LYS A 221 -26.96 -9.70 5.59
CA LYS A 221 -26.89 -9.50 4.13
C LYS A 221 -25.48 -9.16 3.64
N MET A 222 -24.73 -8.42 4.41
CA MET A 222 -23.33 -8.07 4.07
C MET A 222 -22.40 -9.27 4.25
N LEU A 223 -22.53 -10.02 5.33
CA LEU A 223 -21.72 -11.22 5.64
C LEU A 223 -22.10 -12.46 4.80
N GLY A 224 -23.32 -12.52 4.27
CA GLY A 224 -23.83 -13.63 3.45
C GLY A 224 -23.71 -13.46 1.94
N LYS A 225 -23.16 -12.35 1.45
CA LYS A 225 -22.95 -12.14 0.01
C LYS A 225 -21.62 -12.76 -0.41
N LYS A 226 -21.70 -13.83 -1.24
CA LYS A 226 -20.62 -14.16 -2.17
C LYS A 226 -20.20 -12.91 -2.95
N PRO A 227 -18.92 -12.79 -3.33
CA PRO A 227 -18.46 -11.65 -4.13
C PRO A 227 -19.40 -11.48 -5.33
N PRO A 228 -19.71 -10.23 -5.71
CA PRO A 228 -20.63 -9.96 -6.80
C PRO A 228 -20.06 -10.48 -8.12
N GLN A 229 -20.79 -11.37 -8.77
CA GLN A 229 -20.72 -11.47 -10.21
C GLN A 229 -21.27 -10.16 -10.78
N GLU A 230 -20.53 -9.61 -11.74
CA GLU A 230 -20.78 -8.38 -12.49
C GLU A 230 -22.24 -7.95 -12.57
N SER A 231 -22.58 -6.77 -12.04
CA SER A 231 -23.59 -5.88 -12.61
C SER A 231 -23.62 -4.53 -11.90
N ASN A 232 -23.40 -3.48 -12.69
CA ASN A 232 -23.79 -2.08 -12.51
C ASN A 232 -23.21 -1.30 -11.31
N THR A 233 -22.21 -0.48 -11.66
CA THR A 233 -21.68 0.67 -10.90
C THR A 233 -22.78 1.48 -10.21
N THR A 234 -22.79 1.48 -8.87
CA THR A 234 -23.63 2.35 -8.07
C THR A 234 -22.95 3.67 -7.74
N GLN A 235 -23.75 4.69 -7.47
CA GLN A 235 -23.35 6.09 -7.24
C GLN A 235 -22.23 6.27 -6.20
N HIS A 236 -22.08 5.35 -5.23
CA HIS A 236 -21.06 5.39 -4.18
C HIS A 236 -19.64 5.09 -4.67
N GLU A 237 -19.48 4.30 -5.74
CA GLU A 237 -18.17 4.07 -6.37
C GLU A 237 -17.69 5.31 -7.14
N LYS A 238 -18.63 6.10 -7.69
CA LYS A 238 -18.31 7.39 -8.32
C LYS A 238 -17.77 8.41 -7.31
N ASP A 239 -18.33 8.46 -6.10
CA ASP A 239 -17.95 9.46 -5.09
C ASP A 239 -16.55 9.20 -4.52
N SER A 240 -16.11 7.94 -4.37
CA SER A 240 -14.74 7.60 -3.97
C SER A 240 -13.74 7.84 -5.11
N PHE A 241 -14.13 7.54 -6.35
CA PHE A 241 -13.32 7.82 -7.54
C PHE A 241 -13.13 9.33 -7.74
N ASP A 242 -14.18 10.15 -7.56
CA ASP A 242 -14.12 11.61 -7.62
C ASP A 242 -13.21 12.22 -6.53
N PHE A 243 -13.09 11.60 -5.35
CA PHE A 243 -12.17 12.05 -4.31
C PHE A 243 -10.71 11.88 -4.75
N PHE A 244 -10.36 10.72 -5.30
CA PHE A 244 -9.01 10.45 -5.82
C PHE A 244 -8.70 11.25 -7.08
N GLU A 245 -9.62 11.36 -8.04
CA GLU A 245 -9.46 12.24 -9.20
C GLU A 245 -9.25 13.70 -8.78
N THR A 246 -9.97 14.18 -7.76
CA THR A 246 -9.83 15.55 -7.25
C THR A 246 -8.50 15.72 -6.53
N PHE A 247 -8.03 14.70 -5.78
CA PHE A 247 -6.75 14.71 -5.10
C PHE A 247 -5.58 14.73 -6.08
N PHE A 248 -5.64 13.94 -7.16
CA PHE A 248 -4.59 13.89 -8.17
C PHE A 248 -4.69 15.03 -9.21
N LYS A 249 -5.89 15.50 -9.57
CA LYS A 249 -6.07 16.62 -10.52
C LYS A 249 -5.70 17.99 -9.95
N ASN A 250 -5.72 18.20 -8.63
CA ASN A 250 -5.35 19.48 -8.01
C ASN A 250 -3.84 19.67 -7.83
N LYS A 251 -3.01 18.70 -8.18
CA LYS A 251 -1.57 18.88 -8.28
C LYS A 251 -1.21 19.23 -9.73
N ASN A 252 -1.29 20.52 -10.07
CA ASN A 252 -0.63 21.09 -11.26
C ASN A 252 0.89 20.91 -11.12
N TYR A 253 1.41 19.82 -11.65
CA TYR A 253 2.81 19.67 -11.98
C TYR A 253 2.94 19.60 -13.49
N LEU A 254 3.09 20.76 -14.07
CA LEU A 254 3.81 21.02 -15.31
C LEU A 254 5.14 21.66 -14.95
#